data_463f2f4c3ea03aa7ccc47a60b6fd706d
#
_entry.id   463f2f4c3ea03aa7ccc47a60b6fd706d
#
_cell.length_a   1.000
_cell.length_b   1.000
_cell.length_c   1.000
_cell.angle_alpha   90.00
_cell.angle_beta   90.00
_cell.angle_gamma   90.00
#
_symmetry.space_group_name_H-M   'P 1'
#
loop_
_entity.id
_entity.type
_entity.pdbx_description
1 polymer ?
#
loop_
_entity_poly.entity_id
_entity_poly.type
_entity_poly.pdbx_seq_one_letter_code
_entity_poly.pdbx_strand_id
1 'polypeptide(L)'
;MPRTAFVATYLPHRCGIATFTFDLATAVGEREIVALDPAGEPGPYPSEVRHRIRRDVRSDYVAVAQALNYCGVDAVSIQHEYGIWGGNDGAYVLDFVRALRVPAVATLHTVLRKPSMSQRWILTELIRATAATVVMSQTAAALLIRNYDVEPSRIKIVAHGVPHLPLVAPDSMKPRLGLNGRTVILSFGLLGPGKGYESVIAAMPAVVQAVPDASYVILGATHPDLIHREGEAYRRSLEATAAALGVTDHVLFVDRFVGQEELGQWLQAADVFVTPYPNLDQIVSGTLSYAMGAGKAIVSTPYAYAFEQLAKGRGRLFPAGNADALAGTLIDLLRDPELRASLGHRAYEYSRGMVWSEVGAEYRRVFARAAGPSTPFVTPAKVLEAVAG
;
A
#
# COMPACT_ATOMS: atom_id res chain seq x y z
N MET A 1 21.11 -15.14 -6.40
CA MET A 1 20.31 -14.20 -5.61
C MET A 1 19.85 -14.95 -4.37
N PRO A 2 19.68 -14.30 -3.20
CA PRO A 2 19.17 -14.97 -2.01
C PRO A 2 17.72 -15.45 -2.24
N ARG A 3 17.45 -16.68 -1.90
CA ARG A 3 16.08 -17.23 -1.87
C ARG A 3 15.32 -16.58 -0.73
N THR A 4 14.25 -15.87 -1.04
CA THR A 4 13.53 -15.06 -0.05
C THR A 4 12.10 -15.56 0.13
N ALA A 5 11.69 -15.83 1.38
CA ALA A 5 10.29 -16.08 1.72
C ALA A 5 9.60 -14.76 2.11
N PHE A 6 8.37 -14.55 1.64
CA PHE A 6 7.56 -13.36 1.94
C PHE A 6 6.42 -13.74 2.87
N VAL A 7 6.30 -13.05 4.00
CA VAL A 7 5.31 -13.32 5.05
C VAL A 7 4.36 -12.14 5.18
N ALA A 8 3.12 -12.33 4.76
CA ALA A 8 2.06 -11.31 4.79
C ALA A 8 0.69 -11.91 4.50
N THR A 9 -0.37 -11.08 4.53
CA THR A 9 -1.58 -11.37 3.76
C THR A 9 -1.24 -11.45 2.27
N TYR A 10 -1.88 -12.37 1.55
CA TYR A 10 -1.58 -12.62 0.14
C TYR A 10 -2.86 -12.86 -0.67
N LEU A 11 -2.77 -12.74 -2.02
CA LEU A 11 -3.90 -13.03 -2.90
C LEU A 11 -4.39 -14.48 -2.69
N PRO A 12 -5.69 -14.76 -2.68
CA PRO A 12 -6.79 -13.90 -3.16
C PRO A 12 -7.35 -12.91 -2.13
N HIS A 13 -6.74 -12.77 -0.94
CA HIS A 13 -7.20 -11.77 0.02
C HIS A 13 -7.08 -10.34 -0.55
N ARG A 14 -8.18 -9.59 -0.48
CA ARG A 14 -8.28 -8.25 -1.09
C ARG A 14 -7.90 -7.17 -0.09
N CYS A 15 -6.62 -6.87 0.01
CA CYS A 15 -6.12 -5.72 0.80
C CYS A 15 -4.84 -5.15 0.19
N GLY A 16 -4.49 -3.92 0.59
CA GLY A 16 -3.31 -3.24 0.08
C GLY A 16 -1.99 -3.97 0.36
N ILE A 17 -1.88 -4.64 1.52
CA ILE A 17 -0.69 -5.42 1.88
C ILE A 17 -0.53 -6.66 1.00
N ALA A 18 -1.64 -7.36 0.71
CA ALA A 18 -1.61 -8.53 -0.17
C ALA A 18 -1.16 -8.15 -1.60
N THR A 19 -1.69 -7.05 -2.13
CA THR A 19 -1.28 -6.52 -3.45
C THR A 19 0.19 -6.10 -3.44
N PHE A 20 0.62 -5.35 -2.42
CA PHE A 20 2.03 -4.95 -2.27
C PHE A 20 2.96 -6.16 -2.22
N THR A 21 2.60 -7.19 -1.45
CA THR A 21 3.42 -8.40 -1.29
C THR A 21 3.52 -9.18 -2.60
N PHE A 22 2.42 -9.30 -3.34
CA PHE A 22 2.40 -9.93 -4.66
C PHE A 22 3.32 -9.19 -5.65
N ASP A 23 3.20 -7.86 -5.71
CA ASP A 23 3.99 -7.03 -6.60
C ASP A 23 5.48 -7.06 -6.24
N LEU A 24 5.80 -6.97 -4.95
CA LEU A 24 7.17 -7.04 -4.46
C LEU A 24 7.80 -8.40 -4.74
N ALA A 25 7.13 -9.50 -4.40
CA ALA A 25 7.63 -10.86 -4.65
C ALA A 25 7.84 -11.10 -6.15
N THR A 26 6.93 -10.59 -6.99
CA THR A 26 7.08 -10.63 -8.45
C THR A 26 8.31 -9.84 -8.93
N ALA A 27 8.51 -8.64 -8.41
CA ALA A 27 9.62 -7.77 -8.77
C ALA A 27 10.98 -8.29 -8.28
N VAL A 28 11.00 -8.98 -7.14
CA VAL A 28 12.21 -9.65 -6.61
C VAL A 28 12.54 -10.90 -7.42
N GLY A 29 11.53 -11.60 -7.96
CA GLY A 29 11.69 -12.78 -8.82
C GLY A 29 11.64 -14.13 -8.08
N GLU A 30 11.67 -14.14 -6.75
CA GLU A 30 11.52 -15.33 -5.91
C GLU A 30 10.14 -15.32 -5.24
N ARG A 31 9.42 -16.44 -5.29
CA ARG A 31 8.04 -16.50 -4.81
C ARG A 31 7.82 -17.65 -3.83
N GLU A 32 8.52 -17.62 -2.71
CA GLU A 32 8.13 -18.48 -1.59
C GLU A 32 7.26 -17.66 -0.64
N ILE A 33 5.97 -17.95 -0.62
CA ILE A 33 4.99 -17.17 0.12
C ILE A 33 4.53 -17.92 1.37
N VAL A 34 4.51 -17.21 2.48
CA VAL A 34 3.82 -17.57 3.71
C VAL A 34 2.61 -16.65 3.85
N ALA A 35 1.42 -17.18 3.64
CA ALA A 35 0.19 -16.41 3.74
C ALA A 35 -0.28 -16.31 5.19
N LEU A 36 -0.55 -15.09 5.66
CA LEU A 36 -1.32 -14.85 6.87
C LEU A 36 -2.80 -14.92 6.52
N ASP A 37 -3.50 -15.91 7.07
CA ASP A 37 -4.93 -16.06 6.88
C ASP A 37 -5.67 -15.13 7.85
N PRO A 38 -6.43 -14.15 7.34
CA PRO A 38 -7.32 -13.36 8.19
C PRO A 38 -8.42 -14.24 8.79
N ALA A 39 -9.20 -13.70 9.71
CA ALA A 39 -10.39 -14.38 10.20
C ALA A 39 -11.37 -14.65 9.05
N GLY A 40 -11.78 -15.90 8.89
CA GLY A 40 -12.60 -16.39 7.77
C GLY A 40 -11.85 -17.38 6.89
N GLU A 41 -12.56 -18.05 5.98
CA GLU A 41 -11.93 -18.95 5.03
C GLU A 41 -11.39 -18.15 3.84
N PRO A 42 -10.08 -18.07 3.66
CA PRO A 42 -9.53 -17.55 2.42
C PRO A 42 -9.85 -18.54 1.29
N GLY A 43 -10.13 -18.02 0.10
CA GLY A 43 -10.26 -18.84 -1.10
C GLY A 43 -8.99 -19.67 -1.38
N PRO A 44 -8.99 -20.48 -2.43
CA PRO A 44 -7.81 -21.28 -2.78
C PRO A 44 -6.62 -20.35 -3.07
N TYR A 45 -5.51 -20.59 -2.37
CA TYR A 45 -4.27 -19.88 -2.63
C TYR A 45 -3.57 -20.37 -3.90
N PRO A 46 -2.86 -19.50 -4.61
CA PRO A 46 -2.00 -19.89 -5.72
C PRO A 46 -0.84 -20.79 -5.25
N SER A 47 -0.25 -21.52 -6.19
CA SER A 47 0.75 -22.57 -5.89
C SER A 47 2.05 -22.08 -5.26
N GLU A 48 2.38 -20.81 -5.38
CA GLU A 48 3.53 -20.19 -4.70
C GLU A 48 3.36 -20.02 -3.19
N VAL A 49 2.14 -20.13 -2.66
CA VAL A 49 1.89 -20.14 -1.22
C VAL A 49 2.24 -21.51 -0.67
N ARG A 50 3.40 -21.61 -0.02
CA ARG A 50 3.95 -22.87 0.53
C ARG A 50 3.54 -23.12 1.96
N HIS A 51 3.33 -22.05 2.73
CA HIS A 51 2.96 -22.12 4.14
C HIS A 51 1.81 -21.15 4.42
N ARG A 52 1.05 -21.48 5.47
CA ARG A 52 -0.07 -20.67 5.95
C ARG A 52 0.05 -20.49 7.45
N ILE A 53 -0.25 -19.28 7.91
CA ILE A 53 -0.38 -18.93 9.33
C ILE A 53 -1.81 -18.49 9.54
N ARG A 54 -2.60 -19.24 10.27
CA ARG A 54 -3.92 -18.79 10.73
C ARG A 54 -3.71 -17.68 11.74
N ARG A 55 -4.18 -16.46 11.42
CA ARG A 55 -3.89 -15.23 12.17
C ARG A 55 -4.05 -15.39 13.68
N ASP A 56 -5.14 -16.02 14.11
CA ASP A 56 -5.49 -16.11 15.53
C ASP A 56 -5.01 -17.41 16.21
N VAL A 57 -4.26 -18.24 15.49
CA VAL A 57 -3.65 -19.49 16.02
C VAL A 57 -2.17 -19.29 16.31
N ARG A 58 -1.86 -18.95 17.55
CA ARG A 58 -0.51 -18.56 17.99
C ARG A 58 0.58 -19.61 17.71
N SER A 59 0.24 -20.91 17.78
CA SER A 59 1.20 -21.99 17.51
C SER A 59 1.67 -22.05 16.06
N ASP A 60 0.86 -21.58 15.09
CA ASP A 60 1.22 -21.60 13.68
C ASP A 60 2.45 -20.70 13.39
N TYR A 61 2.60 -19.62 14.14
CA TYR A 61 3.72 -18.67 13.97
C TYR A 61 5.07 -19.32 14.22
N VAL A 62 5.17 -20.06 15.32
CA VAL A 62 6.40 -20.79 15.68
C VAL A 62 6.64 -21.97 14.73
N ALA A 63 5.59 -22.74 14.41
CA ALA A 63 5.70 -23.89 13.52
C ALA A 63 6.17 -23.52 12.12
N VAL A 64 5.60 -22.44 11.53
CA VAL A 64 5.99 -21.98 10.19
C VAL A 64 7.40 -21.37 10.22
N ALA A 65 7.76 -20.59 11.25
CA ALA A 65 9.11 -20.07 11.38
C ALA A 65 10.16 -21.20 11.45
N GLN A 66 9.84 -22.26 12.21
CA GLN A 66 10.70 -23.46 12.29
C GLN A 66 10.81 -24.16 10.92
N ALA A 67 9.71 -24.31 10.17
CA ALA A 67 9.73 -24.87 8.81
C ALA A 67 10.63 -24.06 7.88
N LEU A 68 10.56 -22.73 7.91
CA LEU A 68 11.41 -21.86 7.10
C LEU A 68 12.91 -22.02 7.41
N ASN A 69 13.28 -22.36 8.64
CA ASN A 69 14.68 -22.60 9.01
C ASN A 69 15.31 -23.80 8.27
N TYR A 70 14.49 -24.67 7.67
CA TYR A 70 14.95 -25.88 6.98
C TYR A 70 14.57 -25.96 5.50
N CYS A 71 13.81 -25.00 4.97
CA CYS A 71 13.39 -25.04 3.57
C CYS A 71 14.39 -24.41 2.58
N GLY A 72 15.54 -23.94 3.08
CA GLY A 72 16.65 -23.43 2.23
C GLY A 72 16.43 -22.02 1.73
N VAL A 73 15.62 -21.19 2.40
CA VAL A 73 15.58 -19.76 2.17
C VAL A 73 16.76 -19.07 2.85
N ASP A 74 17.30 -18.02 2.20
CA ASP A 74 18.44 -17.26 2.71
C ASP A 74 18.00 -16.02 3.51
N ALA A 75 16.77 -15.54 3.27
CA ALA A 75 16.19 -14.39 3.96
C ALA A 75 14.66 -14.51 4.07
N VAL A 76 14.08 -13.82 5.04
CA VAL A 76 12.62 -13.71 5.23
C VAL A 76 12.21 -12.25 5.17
N SER A 77 11.27 -11.91 4.27
CA SER A 77 10.64 -10.59 4.18
C SER A 77 9.36 -10.59 5.02
N ILE A 78 9.31 -9.80 6.07
CA ILE A 78 8.14 -9.63 6.95
C ILE A 78 7.45 -8.32 6.57
N GLN A 79 6.20 -8.39 6.11
CA GLN A 79 5.38 -7.20 5.89
C GLN A 79 4.64 -6.89 7.18
N HIS A 80 4.96 -5.77 7.81
CA HIS A 80 4.38 -5.41 9.10
C HIS A 80 3.32 -4.32 8.98
N GLU A 81 2.11 -4.67 9.39
CA GLU A 81 0.99 -3.79 9.71
C GLU A 81 0.28 -4.41 10.92
N TYR A 82 -0.03 -3.61 11.94
CA TYR A 82 -0.56 -4.11 13.21
C TYR A 82 -1.80 -4.99 13.03
N GLY A 83 -2.68 -4.63 12.10
CA GLY A 83 -3.98 -5.29 11.89
C GLY A 83 -3.93 -6.64 11.18
N ILE A 84 -2.82 -7.01 10.52
CA ILE A 84 -2.73 -8.29 9.79
C ILE A 84 -2.18 -9.44 10.65
N TRP A 85 -1.49 -9.12 11.74
CA TRP A 85 -0.91 -10.11 12.66
C TRP A 85 -1.86 -10.41 13.82
N GLY A 86 -1.83 -11.62 14.35
CA GLY A 86 -2.65 -12.03 15.47
C GLY A 86 -2.15 -11.52 16.82
N GLY A 87 -2.99 -11.69 17.83
CA GLY A 87 -2.73 -11.19 19.17
C GLY A 87 -3.04 -9.69 19.32
N ASN A 88 -2.91 -9.18 20.56
CA ASN A 88 -3.13 -7.77 20.82
C ASN A 88 -2.10 -6.92 20.04
N ASP A 89 -2.56 -5.93 19.26
CA ASP A 89 -1.73 -5.09 18.40
C ASP A 89 -0.78 -5.88 17.46
N GLY A 90 -1.12 -7.13 17.10
CA GLY A 90 -0.32 -7.94 16.21
C GLY A 90 0.88 -8.63 16.86
N ALA A 91 0.85 -8.81 18.18
CA ALA A 91 2.00 -9.28 18.99
C ALA A 91 2.58 -10.65 18.57
N TYR A 92 1.79 -11.51 17.89
CA TYR A 92 2.27 -12.83 17.48
C TYR A 92 3.37 -12.78 16.41
N VAL A 93 3.60 -11.64 15.76
CA VAL A 93 4.78 -11.44 14.90
C VAL A 93 6.09 -11.67 15.66
N LEU A 94 6.12 -11.39 16.99
CA LEU A 94 7.29 -11.59 17.81
C LEU A 94 7.58 -13.07 18.06
N ASP A 95 6.55 -13.93 18.19
CA ASP A 95 6.74 -15.37 18.29
C ASP A 95 7.34 -15.93 17.00
N PHE A 96 6.87 -15.44 15.84
CA PHE A 96 7.40 -15.79 14.53
C PHE A 96 8.88 -15.41 14.40
N VAL A 97 9.22 -14.14 14.61
CA VAL A 97 10.58 -13.65 14.36
C VAL A 97 11.59 -14.24 15.35
N ARG A 98 11.21 -14.52 16.61
CA ARG A 98 12.06 -15.15 17.62
C ARG A 98 12.36 -16.62 17.33
N ALA A 99 11.46 -17.31 16.62
CA ALA A 99 11.66 -18.71 16.21
C ALA A 99 12.47 -18.85 14.92
N LEU A 100 12.67 -17.76 14.16
CA LEU A 100 13.52 -17.73 12.97
C LEU A 100 15.00 -17.80 13.33
N ARG A 101 15.75 -18.59 12.54
CA ARG A 101 17.22 -18.58 12.49
C ARG A 101 17.70 -17.89 11.21
N VAL A 102 16.86 -17.90 10.18
CA VAL A 102 17.11 -17.21 8.92
C VAL A 102 16.98 -15.71 9.14
N PRO A 103 17.89 -14.88 8.60
CA PRO A 103 17.80 -13.43 8.72
C PRO A 103 16.48 -12.87 8.17
N ALA A 104 15.83 -12.01 8.94
CA ALA A 104 14.59 -11.36 8.53
C ALA A 104 14.80 -9.87 8.21
N VAL A 105 14.01 -9.36 7.27
CA VAL A 105 13.88 -7.93 6.93
C VAL A 105 12.43 -7.53 7.14
N ALA A 106 12.17 -6.56 8.02
CA ALA A 106 10.83 -6.05 8.26
C ALA A 106 10.57 -4.83 7.37
N THR A 107 9.49 -4.87 6.57
CA THR A 107 8.96 -3.70 5.87
C THR A 107 7.78 -3.16 6.67
N LEU A 108 7.85 -1.91 7.11
CA LEU A 108 6.86 -1.28 7.97
C LEU A 108 5.88 -0.45 7.14
N HIS A 109 4.61 -0.86 7.13
CA HIS A 109 3.54 -0.12 6.46
C HIS A 109 2.93 0.96 7.37
N THR A 110 3.11 0.83 8.68
CA THR A 110 2.71 1.84 9.67
C THR A 110 3.83 2.08 10.68
N VAL A 111 4.17 3.35 10.89
CA VAL A 111 5.01 3.83 12.02
C VAL A 111 4.22 4.94 12.71
N LEU A 112 3.72 4.67 13.89
CA LEU A 112 2.83 5.58 14.60
C LEU A 112 3.62 6.71 15.26
N ARG A 113 3.12 7.95 15.13
CA ARG A 113 3.67 9.11 15.84
C ARG A 113 3.43 9.03 17.35
N LYS A 114 2.26 8.49 17.74
CA LYS A 114 1.85 8.32 19.14
C LYS A 114 1.38 6.85 19.35
N PRO A 115 2.32 5.89 19.41
CA PRO A 115 1.96 4.49 19.64
C PRO A 115 1.48 4.29 21.09
N SER A 116 0.64 3.29 21.31
CA SER A 116 0.42 2.74 22.65
C SER A 116 1.73 2.10 23.17
N MET A 117 1.78 1.79 24.46
CA MET A 117 2.95 1.09 25.02
C MET A 117 3.14 -0.29 24.36
N SER A 118 2.06 -1.00 24.10
CA SER A 118 2.08 -2.31 23.41
C SER A 118 2.62 -2.16 21.98
N GLN A 119 2.06 -1.23 21.19
CA GLN A 119 2.48 -0.98 19.81
C GLN A 119 3.96 -0.57 19.73
N ARG A 120 4.39 0.30 20.64
CA ARG A 120 5.80 0.71 20.71
C ARG A 120 6.71 -0.47 21.03
N TRP A 121 6.36 -1.28 22.01
CA TRP A 121 7.12 -2.44 22.41
C TRP A 121 7.22 -3.48 21.27
N ILE A 122 6.10 -3.83 20.63
CA ILE A 122 6.07 -4.78 19.53
C ILE A 122 6.99 -4.32 18.40
N LEU A 123 6.85 -3.07 17.97
CA LEU A 123 7.64 -2.56 16.86
C LEU A 123 9.14 -2.50 17.20
N THR A 124 9.49 -2.08 18.41
CA THR A 124 10.89 -2.03 18.88
C THR A 124 11.50 -3.43 18.91
N GLU A 125 10.78 -4.42 19.46
CA GLU A 125 11.27 -5.81 19.52
C GLU A 125 11.38 -6.43 18.12
N LEU A 126 10.42 -6.16 17.21
CA LEU A 126 10.50 -6.64 15.83
C LEU A 126 11.76 -6.07 15.15
N ILE A 127 12.00 -4.76 15.28
CA ILE A 127 13.17 -4.10 14.70
C ILE A 127 14.47 -4.68 15.27
N ARG A 128 14.54 -4.94 16.56
CA ARG A 128 15.73 -5.56 17.21
C ARG A 128 16.00 -6.95 16.68
N ALA A 129 14.95 -7.74 16.44
CA ALA A 129 15.04 -9.13 16.00
C ALA A 129 15.31 -9.30 14.50
N THR A 130 15.19 -8.23 13.69
CA THR A 130 15.41 -8.28 12.24
C THR A 130 16.77 -7.71 11.83
N ALA A 131 17.34 -8.20 10.73
CA ALA A 131 18.63 -7.74 10.21
C ALA A 131 18.58 -6.32 9.62
N ALA A 132 17.43 -5.93 9.06
CA ALA A 132 17.18 -4.58 8.55
C ALA A 132 15.69 -4.25 8.63
N THR A 133 15.41 -2.96 8.69
CA THR A 133 14.04 -2.40 8.65
C THR A 133 13.88 -1.53 7.43
N VAL A 134 12.86 -1.80 6.63
CA VAL A 134 12.50 -1.00 5.45
C VAL A 134 11.31 -0.11 5.79
N VAL A 135 11.39 1.15 5.40
CA VAL A 135 10.28 2.13 5.41
C VAL A 135 10.20 2.79 4.04
N MET A 136 9.04 3.38 3.72
CA MET A 136 8.77 3.90 2.39
C MET A 136 8.80 5.43 2.29
N SER A 137 9.23 6.11 3.36
CA SER A 137 9.33 7.59 3.39
C SER A 137 10.42 8.04 4.35
N GLN A 138 10.98 9.22 4.10
CA GLN A 138 11.92 9.90 5.01
C GLN A 138 11.24 10.22 6.34
N THR A 139 9.96 10.61 6.29
CA THR A 139 9.16 10.88 7.49
C THR A 139 9.06 9.66 8.39
N ALA A 140 8.82 8.47 7.82
CA ALA A 140 8.79 7.22 8.59
C ALA A 140 10.16 6.90 9.22
N ALA A 141 11.25 7.07 8.49
CA ALA A 141 12.60 6.89 9.02
C ALA A 141 12.89 7.86 10.19
N ALA A 142 12.54 9.13 10.02
CA ALA A 142 12.69 10.14 11.07
C ALA A 142 11.84 9.83 12.32
N LEU A 143 10.65 9.25 12.15
CA LEU A 143 9.82 8.79 13.28
C LEU A 143 10.47 7.62 14.02
N LEU A 144 11.02 6.64 13.31
CA LEU A 144 11.73 5.51 13.92
C LEU A 144 12.92 5.97 14.76
N ILE A 145 13.72 6.90 14.24
CA ILE A 145 14.87 7.45 14.95
C ILE A 145 14.42 8.21 16.20
N ARG A 146 13.45 9.12 16.05
CA ARG A 146 13.07 10.02 17.15
C ARG A 146 12.17 9.39 18.22
N ASN A 147 11.23 8.53 17.79
CA ASN A 147 10.18 8.04 18.67
C ASN A 147 10.41 6.61 19.14
N TYR A 148 11.26 5.84 18.45
CA TYR A 148 11.51 4.43 18.76
C TYR A 148 12.98 4.12 19.04
N ASP A 149 13.84 5.16 18.99
CA ASP A 149 15.28 5.06 19.28
C ASP A 149 16.00 4.01 18.40
N VAL A 150 15.65 4.01 17.12
CA VAL A 150 16.22 3.07 16.14
C VAL A 150 17.48 3.67 15.52
N GLU A 151 18.58 2.91 15.55
CA GLU A 151 19.83 3.28 14.91
C GLU A 151 19.64 3.51 13.39
N PRO A 152 20.06 4.67 12.84
CA PRO A 152 19.88 4.99 11.41
C PRO A 152 20.44 3.93 10.45
N SER A 153 21.54 3.25 10.84
CA SER A 153 22.18 2.20 10.04
C SER A 153 21.28 0.99 9.76
N ARG A 154 20.31 0.74 10.64
CA ARG A 154 19.33 -0.37 10.53
C ARG A 154 18.16 -0.02 9.61
N ILE A 155 17.97 1.26 9.28
CA ILE A 155 16.83 1.74 8.49
C ILE A 155 17.25 1.82 7.01
N LYS A 156 16.43 1.24 6.14
CA LYS A 156 16.53 1.39 4.69
C LYS A 156 15.26 2.06 4.19
N ILE A 157 15.43 3.10 3.39
CA ILE A 157 14.30 3.78 2.75
C ILE A 157 14.23 3.23 1.34
N VAL A 158 13.13 2.51 1.06
CA VAL A 158 12.82 1.99 -0.27
C VAL A 158 11.41 2.47 -0.61
N ALA A 159 11.26 3.16 -1.73
CA ALA A 159 9.98 3.74 -2.12
C ALA A 159 8.88 2.68 -2.26
N HIS A 160 7.61 3.09 -2.10
CA HIS A 160 6.48 2.24 -2.46
C HIS A 160 6.50 1.98 -3.97
N GLY A 161 6.45 0.72 -4.39
CA GLY A 161 6.44 0.35 -5.80
C GLY A 161 5.22 0.88 -6.54
N VAL A 162 5.42 1.24 -7.82
CA VAL A 162 4.35 1.66 -8.72
C VAL A 162 4.41 0.86 -10.03
N PRO A 163 3.28 0.62 -10.71
CA PRO A 163 3.29 -0.01 -12.01
C PRO A 163 4.00 0.88 -13.04
N HIS A 164 4.64 0.26 -14.01
CA HIS A 164 5.23 0.97 -15.14
C HIS A 164 4.14 1.26 -16.18
N LEU A 165 3.48 2.41 -16.04
CA LEU A 165 2.45 2.88 -16.97
C LEU A 165 3.05 3.93 -17.93
N PRO A 166 2.69 3.89 -19.23
CA PRO A 166 3.04 4.99 -20.14
C PRO A 166 2.25 6.24 -19.77
N LEU A 167 2.88 7.41 -19.96
CA LEU A 167 2.19 8.68 -19.82
C LEU A 167 1.31 8.89 -21.06
N VAL A 168 0.01 8.95 -20.87
CA VAL A 168 -0.97 9.12 -21.96
C VAL A 168 -1.95 10.25 -21.63
N ALA A 169 -2.51 10.88 -22.66
CA ALA A 169 -3.58 11.85 -22.49
C ALA A 169 -4.83 11.16 -21.93
N PRO A 170 -5.49 11.70 -20.87
CA PRO A 170 -6.67 11.08 -20.26
C PRO A 170 -7.77 10.72 -21.26
N ASP A 171 -8.04 11.59 -22.22
CA ASP A 171 -9.09 11.41 -23.22
C ASP A 171 -8.89 10.18 -24.12
N SER A 172 -7.67 9.69 -24.26
CA SER A 172 -7.38 8.46 -25.01
C SER A 172 -7.90 7.18 -24.32
N MET A 173 -8.11 7.24 -22.99
CA MET A 173 -8.54 6.09 -22.19
C MET A 173 -10.03 6.16 -21.79
N LYS A 174 -10.61 7.35 -21.72
CA LYS A 174 -12.01 7.58 -21.33
C LYS A 174 -13.04 6.76 -22.14
N PRO A 175 -12.93 6.60 -23.48
CA PRO A 175 -13.87 5.79 -24.25
C PRO A 175 -14.01 4.35 -23.78
N ARG A 176 -12.92 3.75 -23.35
CA ARG A 176 -12.89 2.36 -22.86
C ARG A 176 -13.67 2.14 -21.56
N LEU A 177 -13.87 3.23 -20.81
CA LEU A 177 -14.51 3.23 -19.48
C LEU A 177 -15.89 3.90 -19.49
N GLY A 178 -16.40 4.29 -20.68
CA GLY A 178 -17.68 4.97 -20.80
C GLY A 178 -17.68 6.41 -20.28
N LEU A 179 -16.52 7.07 -20.25
CA LEU A 179 -16.32 8.41 -19.68
C LEU A 179 -16.14 9.49 -20.75
N ASN A 180 -16.63 9.25 -21.98
CA ASN A 180 -16.53 10.21 -23.05
C ASN A 180 -17.14 11.57 -22.65
N GLY A 181 -16.44 12.65 -22.93
CA GLY A 181 -16.90 14.03 -22.67
C GLY A 181 -16.94 14.39 -21.19
N ARG A 182 -16.42 13.56 -20.29
CA ARG A 182 -16.33 13.87 -18.87
C ARG A 182 -14.94 14.32 -18.46
N THR A 183 -14.89 15.27 -17.55
CA THR A 183 -13.66 15.64 -16.82
C THR A 183 -13.62 14.85 -15.52
N VAL A 184 -12.64 13.96 -15.36
CA VAL A 184 -12.65 12.88 -14.36
C VAL A 184 -11.80 13.20 -13.16
N ILE A 185 -12.42 13.27 -12.00
CA ILE A 185 -11.78 13.23 -10.67
C ILE A 185 -11.84 11.78 -10.18
N LEU A 186 -10.71 11.21 -9.78
CA LEU A 186 -10.63 9.80 -9.36
C LEU A 186 -10.12 9.67 -7.93
N SER A 187 -10.75 8.82 -7.14
CA SER A 187 -10.17 8.19 -5.96
C SER A 187 -10.32 6.68 -6.06
N PHE A 188 -9.34 5.90 -5.62
CA PHE A 188 -9.47 4.44 -5.61
C PHE A 188 -9.00 3.81 -4.30
N GLY A 189 -9.49 2.61 -4.04
CA GLY A 189 -9.14 1.77 -2.91
C GLY A 189 -10.37 1.19 -2.23
N LEU A 190 -10.17 0.36 -1.21
CA LEU A 190 -11.29 -0.16 -0.41
C LEU A 190 -12.00 0.99 0.30
N LEU A 191 -13.33 1.04 0.18
CA LEU A 191 -14.15 2.08 0.79
C LEU A 191 -14.20 1.91 2.31
N GLY A 192 -14.04 3.02 3.01
CA GLY A 192 -14.16 3.08 4.46
C GLY A 192 -14.01 4.51 4.99
N PRO A 193 -14.50 4.81 6.19
CA PRO A 193 -14.57 6.16 6.77
C PRO A 193 -13.21 6.89 6.83
N GLY A 194 -12.10 6.15 6.93
CA GLY A 194 -10.75 6.72 6.95
C GLY A 194 -10.23 7.24 5.62
N LYS A 195 -11.04 7.20 4.54
CA LYS A 195 -10.64 7.65 3.19
C LYS A 195 -11.10 9.05 2.84
N GLY A 196 -12.13 9.60 3.52
CA GLY A 196 -12.56 10.98 3.37
C GLY A 196 -13.30 11.28 2.05
N TYR A 197 -13.93 10.27 1.44
CA TYR A 197 -14.72 10.43 0.21
C TYR A 197 -15.82 11.49 0.36
N GLU A 198 -16.37 11.64 1.58
CA GLU A 198 -17.39 12.63 1.96
C GLU A 198 -16.92 14.06 1.63
N SER A 199 -15.65 14.38 1.84
CA SER A 199 -15.11 15.70 1.57
C SER A 199 -15.13 16.05 0.08
N VAL A 200 -14.90 15.06 -0.79
CA VAL A 200 -14.95 15.27 -2.24
C VAL A 200 -16.39 15.41 -2.71
N ILE A 201 -17.30 14.56 -2.21
CA ILE A 201 -18.74 14.65 -2.53
C ILE A 201 -19.29 16.01 -2.10
N ALA A 202 -18.89 16.51 -0.92
CA ALA A 202 -19.30 17.83 -0.43
C ALA A 202 -18.76 18.99 -1.29
N ALA A 203 -17.62 18.83 -1.96
CA ALA A 203 -17.05 19.81 -2.87
C ALA A 203 -17.74 19.81 -4.26
N MET A 204 -18.38 18.69 -4.66
CA MET A 204 -18.92 18.50 -6.00
C MET A 204 -19.96 19.54 -6.45
N PRO A 205 -20.89 20.07 -5.62
CA PRO A 205 -21.83 21.10 -6.09
C PRO A 205 -21.13 22.32 -6.68
N ALA A 206 -20.09 22.85 -5.99
CA ALA A 206 -19.34 23.99 -6.49
C ALA A 206 -18.48 23.61 -7.72
N VAL A 207 -17.91 22.40 -7.73
CA VAL A 207 -17.13 21.90 -8.87
C VAL A 207 -18.03 21.77 -10.10
N VAL A 208 -19.18 21.16 -10.03
CA VAL A 208 -20.13 20.98 -11.15
C VAL A 208 -20.67 22.31 -11.66
N GLN A 209 -20.96 23.24 -10.76
CA GLN A 209 -21.36 24.59 -11.17
C GLN A 209 -20.28 25.28 -12.01
N ALA A 210 -19.01 25.05 -11.71
CA ALA A 210 -17.88 25.68 -12.39
C ALA A 210 -17.39 24.88 -13.61
N VAL A 211 -17.56 23.56 -13.63
CA VAL A 211 -17.14 22.58 -14.65
C VAL A 211 -18.26 21.55 -14.82
N PRO A 212 -19.28 21.82 -15.66
CA PRO A 212 -20.50 21.00 -15.74
C PRO A 212 -20.30 19.55 -16.19
N ASP A 213 -19.23 19.22 -16.86
CA ASP A 213 -18.84 17.87 -17.29
C ASP A 213 -17.99 17.12 -16.24
N ALA A 214 -17.70 17.76 -15.10
CA ALA A 214 -16.94 17.12 -14.04
C ALA A 214 -17.66 15.91 -13.43
N SER A 215 -16.92 14.83 -13.22
CA SER A 215 -17.43 13.63 -12.59
C SER A 215 -16.41 13.09 -11.58
N TYR A 216 -16.89 12.75 -10.39
CA TYR A 216 -16.08 12.10 -9.38
C TYR A 216 -16.31 10.59 -9.41
N VAL A 217 -15.26 9.83 -9.68
CA VAL A 217 -15.26 8.37 -9.70
C VAL A 217 -14.68 7.85 -8.39
N ILE A 218 -15.44 7.05 -7.66
CA ILE A 218 -15.02 6.29 -6.49
C ILE A 218 -14.85 4.83 -6.94
N LEU A 219 -13.60 4.41 -7.12
CA LEU A 219 -13.25 3.09 -7.64
C LEU A 219 -12.83 2.15 -6.52
N GLY A 220 -13.64 1.14 -6.25
CA GLY A 220 -13.32 0.08 -5.28
C GLY A 220 -14.53 -0.41 -4.52
N ALA A 221 -14.43 -1.65 -4.02
CA ALA A 221 -15.45 -2.27 -3.17
C ALA A 221 -15.34 -1.76 -1.72
N THR A 222 -16.40 -1.92 -0.96
CA THR A 222 -16.40 -1.67 0.47
C THR A 222 -15.42 -2.60 1.19
N HIS A 223 -14.72 -2.09 2.20
CA HIS A 223 -13.72 -2.87 2.95
C HIS A 223 -14.36 -4.13 3.55
N PRO A 224 -13.76 -5.33 3.41
CA PRO A 224 -14.34 -6.59 3.89
C PRO A 224 -14.78 -6.54 5.35
N ASP A 225 -13.98 -5.95 6.25
CA ASP A 225 -14.35 -5.82 7.66
C ASP A 225 -15.57 -4.92 7.89
N LEU A 226 -15.80 -3.91 7.05
CA LEU A 226 -17.01 -3.11 7.09
C LEU A 226 -18.21 -3.90 6.61
N ILE A 227 -18.06 -4.65 5.51
CA ILE A 227 -19.11 -5.55 5.01
C ILE A 227 -19.57 -6.51 6.12
N HIS A 228 -18.63 -7.12 6.83
CA HIS A 228 -18.97 -8.04 7.94
C HIS A 228 -19.69 -7.37 9.09
N ARG A 229 -19.37 -6.12 9.43
CA ARG A 229 -19.97 -5.42 10.57
C ARG A 229 -21.25 -4.68 10.23
N GLU A 230 -21.33 -4.05 9.08
CA GLU A 230 -22.32 -3.02 8.74
C GLU A 230 -22.92 -3.21 7.34
N GLY A 231 -22.49 -4.25 6.59
CA GLY A 231 -22.85 -4.40 5.18
C GLY A 231 -22.41 -3.18 4.37
N GLU A 232 -23.25 -2.76 3.45
CA GLU A 232 -22.98 -1.60 2.56
C GLU A 232 -23.45 -0.25 3.15
N ALA A 233 -23.61 -0.14 4.48
CA ALA A 233 -24.14 1.07 5.11
C ALA A 233 -23.29 2.31 4.79
N TYR A 234 -21.95 2.16 4.81
CA TYR A 234 -21.05 3.27 4.50
C TYR A 234 -21.20 3.75 3.05
N ARG A 235 -21.21 2.84 2.06
CA ARG A 235 -21.37 3.22 0.65
C ARG A 235 -22.73 3.89 0.43
N ARG A 236 -23.81 3.31 0.98
CA ARG A 236 -25.15 3.92 0.90
C ARG A 236 -25.21 5.31 1.53
N SER A 237 -24.44 5.57 2.58
CA SER A 237 -24.39 6.93 3.17
C SER A 237 -23.72 7.94 2.23
N LEU A 238 -22.68 7.53 1.47
CA LEU A 238 -22.06 8.38 0.46
C LEU A 238 -23.01 8.64 -0.72
N GLU A 239 -23.74 7.63 -1.19
CA GLU A 239 -24.76 7.75 -2.23
C GLU A 239 -25.89 8.71 -1.78
N ALA A 240 -26.37 8.55 -0.55
CA ALA A 240 -27.39 9.45 0.03
C ALA A 240 -26.89 10.89 0.16
N THR A 241 -25.61 11.09 0.50
CA THR A 241 -24.99 12.42 0.56
C THR A 241 -24.94 13.05 -0.84
N ALA A 242 -24.56 12.31 -1.86
CA ALA A 242 -24.53 12.78 -3.24
C ALA A 242 -25.95 13.18 -3.72
N ALA A 243 -26.98 12.40 -3.37
CA ALA A 243 -28.37 12.69 -3.68
C ALA A 243 -28.87 13.95 -2.96
N ALA A 244 -28.58 14.08 -1.66
CA ALA A 244 -28.98 15.25 -0.87
C ALA A 244 -28.35 16.57 -1.39
N LEU A 245 -27.15 16.47 -1.97
CA LEU A 245 -26.43 17.60 -2.58
C LEU A 245 -26.77 17.82 -4.07
N GLY A 246 -27.64 17.01 -4.67
CA GLY A 246 -28.07 17.14 -6.06
C GLY A 246 -26.97 16.82 -7.09
N VAL A 247 -25.99 15.99 -6.74
CA VAL A 247 -24.83 15.64 -7.59
C VAL A 247 -24.76 14.15 -7.95
N THR A 248 -25.87 13.43 -7.87
CA THR A 248 -25.92 11.97 -8.13
C THR A 248 -25.34 11.61 -9.50
N ASP A 249 -25.66 12.37 -10.55
CA ASP A 249 -25.20 12.12 -11.92
C ASP A 249 -23.69 12.42 -12.14
N HIS A 250 -23.08 13.05 -11.15
CA HIS A 250 -21.67 13.45 -11.14
C HIS A 250 -20.81 12.65 -10.18
N VAL A 251 -21.40 11.73 -9.40
CA VAL A 251 -20.64 10.83 -8.47
C VAL A 251 -20.87 9.39 -8.89
N LEU A 252 -19.83 8.77 -9.45
CA LEU A 252 -19.89 7.44 -10.02
C LEU A 252 -19.22 6.44 -9.07
N PHE A 253 -19.99 5.46 -8.59
CA PHE A 253 -19.48 4.36 -7.77
C PHE A 253 -19.16 3.15 -8.66
N VAL A 254 -17.90 2.73 -8.68
CA VAL A 254 -17.45 1.47 -9.31
C VAL A 254 -17.19 0.47 -8.21
N ASP A 255 -18.29 -0.15 -7.73
CA ASP A 255 -18.33 -1.01 -6.54
C ASP A 255 -17.79 -2.41 -6.83
N ARG A 256 -16.50 -2.50 -7.11
CA ARG A 256 -15.80 -3.78 -7.27
C ARG A 256 -14.30 -3.62 -7.12
N PHE A 257 -13.64 -4.69 -6.72
CA PHE A 257 -12.19 -4.77 -6.78
C PHE A 257 -11.75 -4.95 -8.23
N VAL A 258 -10.89 -4.08 -8.72
CA VAL A 258 -10.34 -4.13 -10.09
C VAL A 258 -8.93 -4.70 -10.09
N GLY A 259 -8.60 -5.44 -11.15
CA GLY A 259 -7.24 -5.94 -11.37
C GLY A 259 -6.27 -4.81 -11.75
N GLN A 260 -4.98 -5.09 -11.73
CA GLN A 260 -3.94 -4.08 -11.97
C GLN A 260 -4.02 -3.44 -13.36
N GLU A 261 -4.32 -4.21 -14.39
CA GLU A 261 -4.44 -3.69 -15.76
C GLU A 261 -5.58 -2.68 -15.84
N GLU A 262 -6.76 -3.05 -15.35
CA GLU A 262 -7.92 -2.18 -15.34
C GLU A 262 -7.70 -0.95 -14.45
N LEU A 263 -7.07 -1.11 -13.27
CA LEU A 263 -6.68 0.01 -12.42
C LEU A 263 -5.77 0.99 -13.17
N GLY A 264 -4.85 0.48 -13.98
CA GLY A 264 -4.00 1.28 -14.86
C GLY A 264 -4.83 2.11 -15.84
N GLN A 265 -5.87 1.54 -16.45
CA GLN A 265 -6.77 2.24 -17.37
C GLN A 265 -7.56 3.36 -16.66
N TRP A 266 -8.11 3.08 -15.46
CA TRP A 266 -8.78 4.08 -14.64
C TRP A 266 -7.87 5.24 -14.23
N LEU A 267 -6.65 4.92 -13.79
CA LEU A 267 -5.65 5.93 -13.47
C LEU A 267 -5.31 6.78 -14.68
N GLN A 268 -5.09 6.16 -15.84
CA GLN A 268 -4.76 6.89 -17.07
C GLN A 268 -5.92 7.77 -17.56
N ALA A 269 -7.18 7.35 -17.38
CA ALA A 269 -8.36 8.12 -17.75
C ALA A 269 -8.65 9.32 -16.82
N ALA A 270 -8.10 9.35 -15.63
CA ALA A 270 -8.30 10.42 -14.67
C ALA A 270 -7.60 11.72 -15.10
N ASP A 271 -8.29 12.86 -14.98
CA ASP A 271 -7.73 14.20 -15.12
C ASP A 271 -7.06 14.66 -13.83
N VAL A 272 -7.71 14.39 -12.70
CA VAL A 272 -7.21 14.70 -11.35
C VAL A 272 -7.40 13.49 -10.45
N PHE A 273 -6.41 13.19 -9.62
CA PHE A 273 -6.51 12.16 -8.58
C PHE A 273 -6.58 12.78 -7.20
N VAL A 274 -7.47 12.28 -6.32
CA VAL A 274 -7.69 12.87 -4.98
C VAL A 274 -7.48 11.83 -3.89
N THR A 275 -6.68 12.19 -2.87
CA THR A 275 -6.55 11.44 -1.60
C THR A 275 -6.90 12.35 -0.42
N PRO A 276 -8.19 12.44 -0.04
CA PRO A 276 -8.68 13.37 0.98
C PRO A 276 -8.63 12.78 2.39
N TYR A 277 -7.58 12.06 2.73
CA TYR A 277 -7.50 11.31 3.98
C TYR A 277 -7.52 12.20 5.22
N PRO A 278 -8.40 11.93 6.20
CA PRO A 278 -8.49 12.72 7.43
C PRO A 278 -7.34 12.44 8.41
N ASN A 279 -6.75 11.24 8.37
CA ASN A 279 -5.61 10.88 9.22
C ASN A 279 -4.31 11.48 8.67
N LEU A 280 -3.84 12.56 9.30
CA LEU A 280 -2.63 13.26 8.88
C LEU A 280 -1.31 12.55 9.25
N ASP A 281 -1.35 11.54 10.10
CA ASP A 281 -0.18 10.78 10.52
C ASP A 281 0.18 9.62 9.59
N GLN A 282 -0.57 9.42 8.50
CA GLN A 282 -0.33 8.32 7.56
C GLN A 282 1.01 8.48 6.84
N ILE A 283 1.91 7.48 6.98
CA ILE A 283 3.31 7.53 6.53
C ILE A 283 3.57 6.83 5.20
N VAL A 284 2.56 6.21 4.61
CA VAL A 284 2.61 5.57 3.28
C VAL A 284 1.23 5.56 2.64
N SER A 285 1.18 5.68 1.32
CA SER A 285 -0.07 5.56 0.55
C SER A 285 0.22 4.96 -0.82
N GLY A 286 -0.18 3.70 -1.01
CA GLY A 286 -0.07 3.02 -2.30
C GLY A 286 -0.90 3.70 -3.39
N THR A 287 -2.10 4.19 -3.03
CA THR A 287 -2.99 4.88 -3.99
C THR A 287 -2.38 6.18 -4.51
N LEU A 288 -1.77 6.98 -3.63
CA LEU A 288 -1.06 8.19 -4.02
C LEU A 288 0.16 7.85 -4.89
N SER A 289 0.95 6.85 -4.49
CA SER A 289 2.11 6.40 -5.26
C SER A 289 1.73 5.96 -6.66
N TYR A 290 0.65 5.18 -6.80
CA TYR A 290 0.15 4.73 -8.11
C TYR A 290 -0.31 5.90 -8.98
N ALA A 291 -0.98 6.90 -8.42
CA ALA A 291 -1.37 8.11 -9.14
C ALA A 291 -0.16 8.91 -9.62
N MET A 292 0.92 8.99 -8.82
CA MET A 292 2.20 9.56 -9.24
C MET A 292 2.80 8.76 -10.40
N GLY A 293 2.81 7.42 -10.28
CA GLY A 293 3.29 6.51 -11.31
C GLY A 293 2.54 6.62 -12.64
N ALA A 294 1.27 7.01 -12.59
CA ALA A 294 0.43 7.26 -13.75
C ALA A 294 0.49 8.72 -14.28
N GLY A 295 1.29 9.59 -13.65
CA GLY A 295 1.46 10.98 -14.07
C GLY A 295 0.21 11.85 -13.87
N LYS A 296 -0.54 11.61 -12.80
CA LYS A 296 -1.75 12.40 -12.54
C LYS A 296 -1.46 13.69 -11.79
N ALA A 297 -2.24 14.74 -12.08
CA ALA A 297 -2.36 15.87 -11.17
C ALA A 297 -3.01 15.38 -9.88
N ILE A 298 -2.34 15.55 -8.73
CA ILE A 298 -2.78 15.01 -7.46
C ILE A 298 -3.18 16.11 -6.51
N VAL A 299 -4.37 15.97 -5.90
CA VAL A 299 -4.87 16.80 -4.81
C VAL A 299 -4.97 15.96 -3.55
N SER A 300 -4.43 16.44 -2.44
CA SER A 300 -4.38 15.65 -1.21
C SER A 300 -4.52 16.50 0.04
N THR A 301 -5.03 15.92 1.12
CA THR A 301 -4.79 16.46 2.46
C THR A 301 -3.31 16.33 2.81
N PRO A 302 -2.76 17.17 3.71
CA PRO A 302 -1.34 17.19 4.03
C PRO A 302 -0.93 16.09 5.02
N TYR A 303 -1.38 14.84 4.81
CA TYR A 303 -0.86 13.74 5.62
C TYR A 303 0.64 13.52 5.34
N ALA A 304 1.34 12.95 6.30
CA ALA A 304 2.80 12.92 6.31
C ALA A 304 3.43 12.43 5.00
N TYR A 305 2.91 11.35 4.43
CA TYR A 305 3.40 10.84 3.14
C TYR A 305 3.08 11.79 1.98
N ALA A 306 1.86 12.31 1.89
CA ALA A 306 1.47 13.24 0.82
C ALA A 306 2.29 14.53 0.89
N PHE A 307 2.52 15.06 2.09
CA PHE A 307 3.34 16.26 2.28
C PHE A 307 4.76 16.08 1.74
N GLU A 308 5.36 14.91 1.98
CA GLU A 308 6.69 14.55 1.47
C GLU A 308 6.67 14.31 -0.06
N GLN A 309 5.74 13.48 -0.54
CA GLN A 309 5.73 13.03 -1.92
C GLN A 309 5.31 14.12 -2.91
N LEU A 310 4.36 14.99 -2.53
CA LEU A 310 3.84 16.06 -3.38
C LEU A 310 4.63 17.37 -3.30
N ALA A 311 5.70 17.41 -2.50
CA ALA A 311 6.61 18.56 -2.45
C ALA A 311 7.19 18.91 -3.84
N LYS A 312 7.73 20.11 -3.98
CA LYS A 312 8.36 20.60 -5.22
C LYS A 312 7.41 20.61 -6.45
N GLY A 313 6.13 20.90 -6.23
CA GLY A 313 5.13 21.04 -7.30
C GLY A 313 4.74 19.72 -7.96
N ARG A 314 4.77 18.60 -7.25
CA ARG A 314 4.28 17.29 -7.73
C ARG A 314 2.78 17.06 -7.46
N GLY A 315 2.11 18.04 -6.85
CA GLY A 315 0.68 18.02 -6.56
C GLY A 315 0.25 19.25 -5.78
N ARG A 316 -0.99 19.26 -5.34
CA ARG A 316 -1.59 20.34 -4.54
C ARG A 316 -2.09 19.75 -3.21
N LEU A 317 -1.93 20.54 -2.15
CA LEU A 317 -2.44 20.19 -0.82
C LEU A 317 -3.58 21.13 -0.43
N PHE A 318 -4.57 20.59 0.25
CA PHE A 318 -5.67 21.37 0.84
C PHE A 318 -5.86 20.99 2.32
N PRO A 319 -6.39 21.89 3.17
CA PRO A 319 -6.62 21.60 4.59
C PRO A 319 -7.65 20.48 4.78
N ALA A 320 -7.34 19.49 5.64
CA ALA A 320 -8.25 18.39 5.93
C ALA A 320 -9.60 18.90 6.47
N GLY A 321 -10.70 18.33 5.99
CA GLY A 321 -12.06 18.70 6.39
C GLY A 321 -12.57 20.01 5.77
N ASN A 322 -11.81 20.67 4.89
CA ASN A 322 -12.23 21.91 4.24
C ASN A 322 -12.67 21.63 2.79
N ALA A 323 -13.97 21.40 2.59
CA ALA A 323 -14.55 21.10 1.29
C ALA A 323 -14.49 22.29 0.32
N ASP A 324 -14.57 23.53 0.82
CA ASP A 324 -14.48 24.74 -0.03
C ASP A 324 -13.07 24.93 -0.59
N ALA A 325 -12.04 24.73 0.23
CA ALA A 325 -10.66 24.77 -0.23
C ALA A 325 -10.37 23.64 -1.22
N LEU A 326 -10.95 22.45 -1.02
CA LEU A 326 -10.88 21.36 -1.98
C LEU A 326 -11.57 21.71 -3.30
N ALA A 327 -12.79 22.27 -3.24
CA ALA A 327 -13.53 22.69 -4.42
C ALA A 327 -12.74 23.71 -5.24
N GLY A 328 -12.22 24.76 -4.60
CA GLY A 328 -11.38 25.77 -5.27
C GLY A 328 -10.16 25.14 -5.95
N THR A 329 -9.43 24.26 -5.24
CA THR A 329 -8.26 23.56 -5.78
C THR A 329 -8.63 22.67 -6.99
N LEU A 330 -9.75 21.97 -6.92
CA LEU A 330 -10.24 21.14 -8.03
C LEU A 330 -10.63 22.00 -9.23
N ILE A 331 -11.40 23.07 -9.02
CA ILE A 331 -11.83 23.99 -10.09
C ILE A 331 -10.62 24.56 -10.83
N ASP A 332 -9.62 25.06 -10.10
CA ASP A 332 -8.40 25.59 -10.68
C ASP A 332 -7.72 24.55 -11.60
N LEU A 333 -7.56 23.32 -11.11
CA LEU A 333 -6.93 22.25 -11.88
C LEU A 333 -7.79 21.80 -13.07
N LEU A 334 -9.12 21.69 -12.90
CA LEU A 334 -10.00 21.20 -13.97
C LEU A 334 -10.09 22.19 -15.13
N ARG A 335 -9.96 23.49 -14.84
CA ARG A 335 -9.96 24.56 -15.85
C ARG A 335 -8.61 24.82 -16.51
N ASP A 336 -7.51 24.33 -15.92
CA ASP A 336 -6.16 24.56 -16.41
C ASP A 336 -5.47 23.23 -16.80
N PRO A 337 -5.62 22.76 -18.05
CA PRO A 337 -5.00 21.54 -18.52
C PRO A 337 -3.45 21.61 -18.54
N GLU A 338 -2.86 22.78 -18.71
CA GLU A 338 -1.41 22.94 -18.72
C GLU A 338 -0.84 22.76 -17.31
N LEU A 339 -1.50 23.35 -16.31
CA LEU A 339 -1.15 23.14 -14.91
C LEU A 339 -1.28 21.66 -14.51
N ARG A 340 -2.39 20.99 -14.90
CA ARG A 340 -2.56 19.54 -14.69
C ARG A 340 -1.40 18.74 -15.29
N ALA A 341 -1.09 19.00 -16.55
CA ALA A 341 0.01 18.32 -17.25
C ALA A 341 1.36 18.56 -16.57
N SER A 342 1.63 19.79 -16.16
CA SER A 342 2.87 20.17 -15.47
C SER A 342 3.05 19.46 -14.13
N LEU A 343 1.99 19.42 -13.29
CA LEU A 343 2.02 18.70 -12.01
C LEU A 343 2.19 17.18 -12.21
N GLY A 344 1.39 16.62 -13.15
CA GLY A 344 1.42 15.20 -13.48
C GLY A 344 2.78 14.76 -14.03
N HIS A 345 3.39 15.55 -14.91
CA HIS A 345 4.72 15.26 -15.46
C HIS A 345 5.79 15.21 -14.36
N ARG A 346 5.80 16.20 -13.44
CA ARG A 346 6.74 16.19 -12.30
C ARG A 346 6.54 15.01 -11.36
N ALA A 347 5.29 14.61 -11.13
CA ALA A 347 4.99 13.41 -10.33
C ALA A 347 5.47 12.14 -11.05
N TYR A 348 5.24 12.05 -12.35
CA TYR A 348 5.67 10.95 -13.20
C TYR A 348 7.20 10.79 -13.21
N GLU A 349 7.95 11.86 -13.51
CA GLU A 349 9.41 11.84 -13.53
C GLU A 349 10.00 11.41 -12.18
N TYR A 350 9.48 11.99 -11.08
CA TYR A 350 9.93 11.60 -9.76
C TYR A 350 9.69 10.12 -9.46
N SER A 351 8.56 9.58 -9.91
CA SER A 351 8.17 8.19 -9.65
C SER A 351 8.89 7.14 -10.52
N ARG A 352 9.74 7.55 -11.47
CA ARG A 352 10.48 6.58 -12.30
C ARG A 352 11.42 5.69 -11.50
N GLY A 353 12.02 6.22 -10.43
CA GLY A 353 12.77 5.41 -9.47
C GLY A 353 11.91 4.54 -8.53
N MET A 354 10.58 4.68 -8.62
CA MET A 354 9.63 3.93 -7.79
C MET A 354 8.97 2.76 -8.55
N VAL A 355 9.29 2.53 -9.84
CA VAL A 355 8.70 1.40 -10.57
C VAL A 355 9.13 0.08 -9.93
N TRP A 356 8.24 -0.93 -9.98
CA TRP A 356 8.47 -2.20 -9.29
C TRP A 356 9.79 -2.87 -9.66
N SER A 357 10.29 -2.70 -10.89
CA SER A 357 11.61 -3.21 -11.30
C SER A 357 12.76 -2.61 -10.47
N GLU A 358 12.73 -1.29 -10.23
CA GLU A 358 13.73 -0.58 -9.42
C GLU A 358 13.58 -0.91 -7.94
N VAL A 359 12.34 -0.87 -7.42
CA VAL A 359 12.03 -1.25 -6.05
C VAL A 359 12.46 -2.69 -5.75
N GLY A 360 12.15 -3.63 -6.65
CA GLY A 360 12.59 -5.02 -6.53
C GLY A 360 14.12 -5.15 -6.53
N ALA A 361 14.82 -4.34 -7.33
CA ALA A 361 16.30 -4.32 -7.33
C ALA A 361 16.85 -3.84 -5.98
N GLU A 362 16.27 -2.78 -5.38
CA GLU A 362 16.66 -2.32 -4.05
C GLU A 362 16.39 -3.38 -2.97
N TYR A 363 15.21 -4.01 -2.97
CA TYR A 363 14.91 -5.09 -2.03
C TYR A 363 15.86 -6.28 -2.17
N ARG A 364 16.24 -6.68 -3.40
CA ARG A 364 17.26 -7.71 -3.62
C ARG A 364 18.59 -7.36 -2.95
N ARG A 365 19.02 -6.08 -3.01
CA ARG A 365 20.25 -5.61 -2.34
C ARG A 365 20.10 -5.68 -0.81
N VAL A 366 18.91 -5.32 -0.28
CA VAL A 366 18.63 -5.41 1.16
C VAL A 366 18.67 -6.87 1.63
N PHE A 367 18.00 -7.78 0.92
CA PHE A 367 18.01 -9.21 1.25
C PHE A 367 19.40 -9.83 1.13
N ALA A 368 20.17 -9.48 0.09
CA ALA A 368 21.55 -9.98 -0.07
C ALA A 368 22.45 -9.54 1.10
N ARG A 369 22.31 -8.30 1.58
CA ARG A 369 23.05 -7.83 2.76
C ARG A 369 22.60 -8.51 4.04
N ALA A 370 21.30 -8.76 4.20
CA ALA A 370 20.74 -9.45 5.36
C ALA A 370 21.20 -10.92 5.42
N ALA A 371 21.19 -11.61 4.28
CA ALA A 371 21.64 -13.00 4.17
C ALA A 371 23.15 -13.17 4.44
N GLY A 372 23.95 -12.10 4.30
CA GLY A 372 25.41 -12.21 4.42
C GLY A 372 26.04 -13.02 3.29
N PRO A 373 27.32 -13.36 3.36
CA PRO A 373 27.95 -14.28 2.42
C PRO A 373 27.27 -15.64 2.50
N SER A 374 26.78 -16.15 1.37
CA SER A 374 26.04 -17.41 1.26
C SER A 374 26.84 -18.56 1.85
N THR A 375 26.42 -19.10 2.98
CA THR A 375 26.92 -20.36 3.49
C THR A 375 26.27 -21.46 2.63
N PRO A 376 27.02 -22.36 1.97
CA PRO A 376 26.42 -23.42 1.17
C PRO A 376 25.49 -24.28 2.03
N PHE A 377 24.28 -24.49 1.58
CA PHE A 377 23.30 -25.35 2.23
C PHE A 377 23.85 -26.79 2.25
N VAL A 378 24.18 -27.32 3.42
CA VAL A 378 24.54 -28.73 3.60
C VAL A 378 23.24 -29.52 3.59
N THR A 379 22.92 -30.18 2.48
CA THR A 379 21.78 -31.09 2.39
C THR A 379 21.87 -32.19 3.44
N PRO A 380 20.77 -32.64 4.07
CA PRO A 380 20.78 -33.70 5.08
C PRO A 380 21.47 -34.99 4.66
N ALA A 381 21.55 -35.30 3.36
CA ALA A 381 22.27 -36.44 2.82
C ALA A 381 23.79 -36.41 3.08
N LYS A 382 24.41 -35.22 3.19
CA LYS A 382 25.84 -35.10 3.52
C LYS A 382 26.13 -35.17 5.02
N VAL A 383 25.12 -35.00 5.87
CA VAL A 383 25.28 -35.19 7.33
C VAL A 383 25.33 -36.66 7.70
N LEU A 384 24.66 -37.54 6.94
CA LEU A 384 24.71 -38.99 7.17
C LEU A 384 26.04 -39.63 6.75
N GLU A 385 26.77 -39.06 5.79
CA GLU A 385 28.10 -39.57 5.40
C GLU A 385 29.21 -39.12 6.38
N ALA A 386 29.04 -37.99 7.08
CA ALA A 386 30.04 -37.50 8.04
C ALA A 386 29.92 -38.16 9.45
N VAL A 387 28.88 -38.94 9.71
CA VAL A 387 28.68 -39.68 10.97
C VAL A 387 28.98 -41.17 10.81
N ALA A 388 29.20 -41.65 9.60
CA ALA A 388 29.52 -43.06 9.28
C ALA A 388 31.03 -43.30 8.93
N GLY A 389 31.88 -42.32 9.11
CA GLY A 389 33.34 -42.37 9.06
C GLY A 389 33.89 -41.88 10.40
#